data_2dcd0aca4a5c8f4ceafcf7600e7ba811
#
_entry.id   2dcd0aca4a5c8f4ceafcf7600e7ba811
#
_cell.length_a   1.000
_cell.length_b   1.000
_cell.length_c   1.000
_cell.angle_alpha   90.00
_cell.angle_beta   90.00
_cell.angle_gamma   90.00
#
_symmetry.space_group_name_H-M   'P 1'
#
loop_
_entity.id
_entity.type
_entity.pdbx_description
1 polymer ?
#
loop_
_entity_poly.entity_id
_entity_poly.type
_entity_poly.pdbx_seq_one_letter_code
_entity_poly.pdbx_strand_id
1 'polypeptide(L)'
;MASLYNAEGYLSPTEHEALTRIEKAEKAARKAADFRPIVYICSPYSGDTKKNIENARKYSRFAVDKHYLPIAPHLLFTQFMNDEIPEERETAIFMNFVLMSKCAEMWVFGDVISA
;
A
#
# COMPACT_ATOMS: atom_id res chain seq x y z
N MET A 1 -3.34 -28.00 -1.85
CA MET A 1 -2.01 -28.35 -2.29
C MET A 1 -2.04 -29.61 -3.13
N ALA A 2 -1.40 -29.57 -4.23
CA ALA A 2 -1.31 -30.75 -5.02
C ALA A 2 -0.52 -31.80 -4.28
N SER A 3 -0.97 -32.99 -4.32
CA SER A 3 -0.28 -34.09 -3.73
C SER A 3 1.03 -34.32 -4.47
N LEU A 4 2.08 -34.59 -3.75
CA LEU A 4 3.33 -35.00 -4.32
C LEU A 4 3.20 -36.28 -5.07
N TYR A 5 2.17 -37.03 -4.79
CA TYR A 5 1.94 -38.31 -5.40
C TYR A 5 0.48 -38.45 -5.66
N ASN A 6 0.24 -39.04 -6.68
CA ASN A 6 -1.02 -39.49 -6.93
C ASN A 6 -0.83 -40.89 -7.37
N ALA A 7 -1.41 -41.69 -6.80
CA ALA A 7 -1.49 -43.07 -7.06
C ALA A 7 -0.37 -43.55 -7.93
N GLU A 8 -0.63 -43.96 -9.01
CA GLU A 8 0.36 -44.45 -9.91
C GLU A 8 1.04 -43.38 -10.70
N GLY A 9 0.60 -42.14 -10.50
CA GLY A 9 1.17 -41.02 -11.19
C GLY A 9 2.07 -40.18 -10.34
N TYR A 10 2.84 -40.79 -9.49
CA TYR A 10 3.83 -40.07 -8.73
C TYR A 10 4.70 -39.25 -9.61
N LEU A 11 4.86 -37.99 -9.22
CA LEU A 11 6.04 -37.29 -9.66
C LEU A 11 7.19 -37.81 -8.83
N SER A 12 8.30 -38.07 -9.45
CA SER A 12 9.48 -38.42 -8.66
C SER A 12 9.86 -37.23 -7.80
N PRO A 13 10.49 -37.42 -6.65
CA PRO A 13 10.91 -36.29 -5.82
C PRO A 13 11.72 -35.26 -6.60
N THR A 14 12.58 -35.71 -7.47
CA THR A 14 13.43 -34.83 -8.27
C THR A 14 12.60 -33.96 -9.23
N GLU A 15 11.64 -34.56 -9.89
CA GLU A 15 10.76 -33.82 -10.81
C GLU A 15 9.91 -32.82 -10.06
N HIS A 16 9.40 -33.22 -8.90
CA HIS A 16 8.62 -32.32 -8.07
C HIS A 16 9.46 -31.14 -7.59
N GLU A 17 10.66 -31.40 -7.14
CA GLU A 17 11.58 -30.35 -6.70
C GLU A 17 11.89 -29.36 -7.82
N ALA A 18 12.12 -29.86 -9.02
CA ALA A 18 12.42 -29.01 -10.17
C ALA A 18 11.22 -28.12 -10.50
N LEU A 19 10.02 -28.68 -10.55
CA LEU A 19 8.80 -27.91 -10.81
C LEU A 19 8.55 -26.88 -9.72
N THR A 20 8.76 -27.25 -8.48
CA THR A 20 8.58 -26.34 -7.35
C THR A 20 9.53 -25.16 -7.44
N ARG A 21 10.79 -25.43 -7.83
CA ARG A 21 11.78 -24.35 -8.00
C ARG A 21 11.40 -23.41 -9.12
N ILE A 22 10.92 -23.94 -10.23
CA ILE A 22 10.47 -23.13 -11.36
C ILE A 22 9.29 -22.24 -10.94
N GLU A 23 8.32 -22.83 -10.27
CA GLU A 23 7.16 -22.08 -9.79
C GLU A 23 7.55 -20.98 -8.82
N LYS A 24 8.46 -21.26 -7.90
CA LYS A 24 8.97 -20.25 -6.96
C LYS A 24 9.71 -19.13 -7.67
N ALA A 25 10.52 -19.47 -8.66
CA ALA A 25 11.25 -18.48 -9.42
C ALA A 25 10.31 -17.59 -10.22
N GLU A 26 9.29 -18.16 -10.86
CA GLU A 26 8.29 -17.40 -11.59
C GLU A 26 7.49 -16.48 -10.67
N LYS A 27 7.10 -16.98 -9.49
CA LYS A 27 6.41 -16.18 -8.49
C LYS A 27 7.28 -15.03 -8.00
N ALA A 28 8.54 -15.29 -7.72
CA ALA A 28 9.47 -14.28 -7.29
C ALA A 28 9.69 -13.22 -8.37
N ALA A 29 9.81 -13.62 -9.62
CA ALA A 29 9.96 -12.70 -10.73
C ALA A 29 8.73 -11.81 -10.91
N ARG A 30 7.52 -12.39 -10.81
CA ARG A 30 6.29 -11.61 -10.89
C ARG A 30 6.17 -10.65 -9.71
N LYS A 31 6.49 -11.12 -8.52
CA LYS A 31 6.45 -10.30 -7.31
C LYS A 31 7.42 -9.13 -7.41
N ALA A 32 8.62 -9.37 -7.94
CA ALA A 32 9.61 -8.32 -8.13
C ALA A 32 9.15 -7.30 -9.18
N ALA A 33 8.55 -7.77 -10.28
CA ALA A 33 8.04 -6.91 -11.34
C ALA A 33 6.85 -6.08 -10.87
N ASP A 34 6.03 -6.64 -9.99
CA ASP A 34 4.83 -5.98 -9.48
C ASP A 34 5.07 -5.21 -8.19
N PHE A 35 6.28 -5.25 -7.65
CA PHE A 35 6.58 -4.57 -6.41
C PHE A 35 6.39 -3.06 -6.55
N ARG A 36 5.68 -2.48 -5.57
CA ARG A 36 5.48 -1.04 -5.50
C ARG A 36 5.89 -0.56 -4.11
N PRO A 37 6.85 0.37 -4.02
CA PRO A 37 7.15 0.96 -2.72
C PRO A 37 5.95 1.75 -2.22
N ILE A 38 5.74 1.73 -0.92
CA ILE A 38 4.64 2.47 -0.31
C ILE A 38 5.06 3.92 -0.12
N VAL A 39 4.26 4.85 -0.61
CA VAL A 39 4.50 6.26 -0.44
C VAL A 39 3.36 6.89 0.37
N TYR A 40 3.74 7.67 1.39
CA TYR A 40 2.79 8.40 2.20
C TYR A 40 2.51 9.74 1.49
N ILE A 41 1.26 9.99 1.17
CA ILE A 41 0.85 11.23 0.51
C ILE A 41 0.52 12.25 1.58
N CYS A 42 1.35 13.26 1.70
CA CYS A 42 1.16 14.36 2.64
C CYS A 42 0.64 15.57 1.88
N SER A 43 -0.60 15.94 2.14
CA SER A 43 -1.24 17.08 1.47
C SER A 43 -2.19 17.79 2.44
N PRO A 44 -2.54 19.06 2.19
CA PRO A 44 -3.46 19.77 3.05
C PRO A 44 -4.82 19.09 3.13
N TYR A 45 -5.43 19.12 4.30
CA TYR A 45 -6.77 18.60 4.51
C TYR A 45 -7.75 19.70 4.98
N SER A 46 -7.32 20.52 5.93
CA SER A 46 -8.15 21.58 6.48
C SER A 46 -8.31 22.74 5.49
N GLY A 47 -9.33 23.55 5.70
CA GLY A 47 -9.66 24.62 4.77
C GLY A 47 -10.76 24.15 3.84
N ASP A 48 -10.52 24.20 2.53
CA ASP A 48 -11.47 23.67 1.54
C ASP A 48 -11.32 22.15 1.48
N THR A 49 -12.00 21.47 2.40
CA THR A 49 -11.90 20.03 2.56
C THR A 49 -12.24 19.27 1.28
N LYS A 50 -13.30 19.70 0.59
CA LYS A 50 -13.74 19.03 -0.62
C LYS A 50 -12.67 19.09 -1.71
N LYS A 51 -12.09 20.27 -1.90
CA LYS A 51 -11.03 20.45 -2.88
C LYS A 51 -9.77 19.70 -2.49
N ASN A 52 -9.46 19.69 -1.19
CA ASN A 52 -8.29 18.98 -0.68
C ASN A 52 -8.43 17.47 -0.89
N ILE A 53 -9.64 16.93 -0.74
CA ILE A 53 -9.90 15.52 -1.03
C ILE A 53 -9.70 15.22 -2.52
N GLU A 54 -10.20 16.08 -3.38
CA GLU A 54 -10.01 15.93 -4.83
C GLU A 54 -8.52 15.97 -5.18
N ASN A 55 -7.78 16.87 -4.58
CA ASN A 55 -6.35 16.98 -4.80
C ASN A 55 -5.62 15.74 -4.29
N ALA A 56 -5.99 15.22 -3.13
CA ALA A 56 -5.38 14.01 -2.59
C ALA A 56 -5.60 12.82 -3.53
N ARG A 57 -6.76 12.73 -4.15
CA ARG A 57 -7.04 11.71 -5.17
C ARG A 57 -6.12 11.85 -6.37
N LYS A 58 -5.91 13.06 -6.83
CA LYS A 58 -5.00 13.32 -7.96
C LYS A 58 -3.56 12.96 -7.62
N TYR A 59 -3.11 13.32 -6.41
CA TYR A 59 -1.77 12.99 -5.95
C TYR A 59 -1.58 11.48 -5.83
N SER A 60 -2.60 10.79 -5.34
CA SER A 60 -2.56 9.34 -5.24
C SER A 60 -2.50 8.70 -6.63
N ARG A 61 -3.28 9.21 -7.58
CA ARG A 61 -3.22 8.73 -8.96
C ARG A 61 -1.84 8.95 -9.57
N PHE A 62 -1.26 10.11 -9.31
CA PHE A 62 0.09 10.41 -9.76
C PHE A 62 1.10 9.37 -9.24
N ALA A 63 0.97 8.98 -7.97
CA ALA A 63 1.85 7.97 -7.39
C ALA A 63 1.67 6.60 -8.06
N VAL A 64 0.43 6.23 -8.36
CA VAL A 64 0.15 4.98 -9.08
C VAL A 64 0.82 5.00 -10.45
N ASP A 65 0.73 6.12 -11.14
CA ASP A 65 1.35 6.28 -12.46
C ASP A 65 2.88 6.22 -12.41
N LYS A 66 3.46 6.53 -11.25
CA LYS A 66 4.90 6.42 -11.00
C LYS A 66 5.30 5.06 -10.44
N HIS A 67 4.38 4.12 -10.43
CA HIS A 67 4.61 2.74 -9.96
C HIS A 67 4.82 2.65 -8.44
N TYR A 68 4.11 3.48 -7.68
CA TYR A 68 4.11 3.45 -6.22
C TYR A 68 2.76 2.96 -5.71
N LEU A 69 2.73 2.57 -4.45
CA LEU A 69 1.49 2.26 -3.74
C LEU A 69 1.20 3.46 -2.82
N PRO A 70 0.23 4.31 -3.16
CA PRO A 70 -0.04 5.50 -2.35
C PRO A 70 -0.86 5.18 -1.12
N ILE A 71 -0.51 5.84 -0.02
CA ILE A 71 -1.32 5.85 1.20
C ILE A 71 -1.64 7.31 1.49
N ALA A 72 -2.92 7.65 1.36
CA ALA A 72 -3.41 9.00 1.63
C ALA A 72 -4.39 8.93 2.80
N PRO A 73 -3.93 9.22 4.03
CA PRO A 73 -4.80 9.11 5.22
C PRO A 73 -6.07 9.92 5.15
N HIS A 74 -6.03 11.07 4.45
CA HIS A 74 -7.20 11.92 4.28
C HIS A 74 -8.33 11.22 3.51
N LEU A 75 -7.97 10.25 2.67
CA LEU A 75 -8.96 9.50 1.89
C LEU A 75 -9.41 8.23 2.62
N LEU A 76 -8.68 7.84 3.65
CA LEU A 76 -8.93 6.60 4.36
C LEU A 76 -9.68 6.85 5.67
N PHE A 77 -9.06 7.55 6.61
CA PHE A 77 -9.60 7.69 7.96
C PHE A 77 -10.87 8.53 8.01
N THR A 78 -11.02 9.49 7.12
CA THR A 78 -12.22 10.34 7.08
C THR A 78 -13.48 9.57 6.72
N GLN A 79 -13.34 8.34 6.21
CA GLN A 79 -14.49 7.52 5.86
C GLN A 79 -15.18 6.91 7.08
N PHE A 80 -14.46 6.81 8.20
CA PHE A 80 -15.00 6.13 9.38
C PHE A 80 -14.58 6.77 10.71
N MET A 81 -13.88 7.89 10.68
CA MET A 81 -13.48 8.59 11.89
C MET A 81 -13.93 10.05 11.82
N ASN A 82 -14.26 10.59 12.98
CA ASN A 82 -14.69 11.98 13.10
C ASN A 82 -13.61 12.78 13.84
N ASP A 83 -12.90 13.64 13.12
CA ASP A 83 -11.80 14.42 13.68
C ASP A 83 -12.29 15.58 14.56
N GLU A 84 -13.59 15.83 14.63
CA GLU A 84 -14.16 16.78 15.57
C GLU A 84 -14.21 16.23 16.99
N ILE A 85 -14.11 14.91 17.13
CA ILE A 85 -14.07 14.25 18.43
C ILE A 85 -12.60 14.12 18.85
N PRO A 86 -12.18 14.74 19.98
CA PRO A 86 -10.76 14.76 20.36
C PRO A 86 -10.11 13.39 20.47
N GLU A 87 -10.80 12.40 21.02
CA GLU A 87 -10.25 11.06 21.16
C GLU A 87 -10.00 10.39 19.82
N GLU A 88 -10.93 10.58 18.87
CA GLU A 88 -10.76 10.02 17.53
C GLU A 88 -9.66 10.72 16.78
N ARG A 89 -9.54 12.04 16.97
CA ARG A 89 -8.47 12.82 16.35
C ARG A 89 -7.11 12.36 16.84
N GLU A 90 -6.95 12.14 18.13
CA GLU A 90 -5.69 11.63 18.68
C GLU A 90 -5.36 10.25 18.14
N THR A 91 -6.37 9.38 18.06
CA THR A 91 -6.19 8.05 17.50
C THR A 91 -5.75 8.12 16.04
N ALA A 92 -6.38 9.00 15.26
CA ALA A 92 -6.02 9.17 13.86
C ALA A 92 -4.60 9.68 13.69
N ILE A 93 -4.17 10.62 14.53
CA ILE A 93 -2.80 11.13 14.50
C ILE A 93 -1.81 10.01 14.81
N PHE A 94 -2.10 9.21 15.81
CA PHE A 94 -1.25 8.07 16.17
C PHE A 94 -1.15 7.08 15.01
N MET A 95 -2.29 6.75 14.39
CA MET A 95 -2.30 5.82 13.27
C MET A 95 -1.55 6.39 12.07
N ASN A 96 -1.60 7.70 11.87
CA ASN A 96 -0.83 8.35 10.82
C ASN A 96 0.67 8.15 11.03
N PHE A 97 1.15 8.29 12.26
CA PHE A 97 2.56 8.06 12.56
C PHE A 97 2.96 6.61 12.30
N VAL A 98 2.09 5.67 12.65
CA VAL A 98 2.36 4.25 12.36
C VAL A 98 2.45 4.02 10.85
N LEU A 99 1.54 4.59 10.08
CA LEU A 99 1.58 4.49 8.63
C LEU A 99 2.85 5.09 8.05
N MET A 100 3.22 6.28 8.52
CA MET A 100 4.44 6.93 8.06
C MET A 100 5.67 6.06 8.28
N SER A 101 5.73 5.38 9.43
CA SER A 101 6.86 4.50 9.74
C SER A 101 6.94 3.27 8.84
N LYS A 102 5.85 2.92 8.18
CA LYS A 102 5.79 1.76 7.28
C LYS A 102 6.00 2.13 5.81
N CYS A 103 5.98 3.42 5.50
CA CYS A 103 6.15 3.87 4.13
C CYS A 103 7.62 3.98 3.76
N ALA A 104 7.93 3.69 2.51
CA ALA A 104 9.29 3.82 2.00
C ALA A 104 9.66 5.29 1.78
N GLU A 105 8.69 6.10 1.38
CA GLU A 105 8.90 7.52 1.09
C GLU A 105 7.69 8.33 1.55
N MET A 106 7.91 9.61 1.74
CA MET A 106 6.83 10.56 2.00
C MET A 106 6.90 11.65 0.95
N TRP A 107 5.81 11.84 0.23
CA TRP A 107 5.70 12.89 -0.77
C TRP A 107 4.81 13.99 -0.23
N VAL A 108 5.32 15.21 -0.27
CA VAL A 108 4.61 16.38 0.24
C VAL A 108 4.10 17.19 -0.94
N PHE A 109 2.81 17.44 -0.95
CA PHE A 109 2.16 18.23 -1.98
C PHE A 109 1.53 19.47 -1.36
N GLY A 110 1.43 20.52 -2.14
CA GLY A 110 0.86 21.78 -1.71
C GLY A 110 1.93 22.84 -1.48
N ASP A 111 1.50 24.10 -1.42
CA ASP A 111 2.41 25.23 -1.32
C ASP A 111 2.89 25.47 0.10
N VAL A 112 2.14 25.01 1.09
CA VAL A 112 2.46 25.23 2.49
C VAL A 112 2.38 23.91 3.23
N ILE A 113 3.46 23.60 3.93
CA ILE A 113 3.48 22.42 4.81
C ILE A 113 2.85 22.87 6.13
N SER A 114 1.72 22.24 6.48
CA SER A 114 1.12 22.46 7.77
C SER A 114 1.90 21.71 8.83
N ALA A 115 2.36 22.44 9.78
CA ALA A 115 3.03 21.84 10.91
C ALA A 115 2.03 21.18 11.84
#